data_68fb70d9de24cc9245926aca59eaa562
#
_entry.id   68fb70d9de24cc9245926aca59eaa562
#
_cell.length_a   1.000
_cell.length_b   1.000
_cell.length_c   1.000
_cell.angle_alpha   90.00
_cell.angle_beta   90.00
_cell.angle_gamma   90.00
#
_symmetry.space_group_name_H-M   'P 1'
#
loop_
_entity.id
_entity.type
_entity.pdbx_description
1 polymer ?
#
loop_
_entity_poly.entity_id
_entity_poly.type
_entity_poly.pdbx_seq_one_letter_code
_entity_poly.pdbx_strand_id
1 'polypeptide(L)'
;MKKYFSIGEAAKAVHTTTETLRHYDRIGLAKPSKKDEWTNYRYYTEQDIVRLNTIRALQLMDLPLQEIKKVLEYDDLEKIVDFLAQAEKRADEKITALQYSKAKIQLAKADYERKLQMQQT
;
A
#
# COMPACT_ATOMS: atom_id res chain seq x y z
N MET A 1 1.87 -18.29 20.64
CA MET A 1 1.65 -17.76 19.28
C MET A 1 0.46 -16.81 19.30
N LYS A 2 0.66 -15.61 18.78
CA LYS A 2 -0.40 -14.60 18.78
C LYS A 2 -1.38 -14.87 17.65
N LYS A 3 -2.63 -15.16 17.98
CA LYS A 3 -3.67 -15.48 16.99
C LYS A 3 -4.39 -14.24 16.46
N TYR A 4 -4.49 -13.21 17.29
CA TYR A 4 -5.21 -11.99 16.93
C TYR A 4 -4.38 -10.76 17.24
N PHE A 5 -4.55 -9.77 16.39
CA PHE A 5 -3.94 -8.44 16.56
C PHE A 5 -5.06 -7.43 16.81
N SER A 6 -4.83 -6.49 17.72
CA SER A 6 -5.75 -5.37 17.89
C SER A 6 -5.69 -4.47 16.64
N ILE A 7 -6.66 -3.57 16.50
CA ILE A 7 -6.66 -2.61 15.39
C ILE A 7 -5.41 -1.74 15.41
N GLY A 8 -4.93 -1.36 16.61
CA GLY A 8 -3.69 -0.58 16.74
C GLY A 8 -2.46 -1.34 16.26
N GLU A 9 -2.38 -2.61 16.65
CA GLU A 9 -1.29 -3.48 16.22
C GLU A 9 -1.32 -3.73 14.72
N ALA A 10 -2.52 -3.99 14.17
CA ALA A 10 -2.69 -4.19 12.74
C ALA A 10 -2.31 -2.94 11.95
N ALA A 11 -2.74 -1.77 12.40
CA ALA A 11 -2.41 -0.50 11.76
C ALA A 11 -0.90 -0.28 11.71
N LYS A 12 -0.20 -0.55 12.81
CA LYS A 12 1.26 -0.47 12.85
C LYS A 12 1.91 -1.43 11.88
N ALA A 13 1.42 -2.66 11.83
CA ALA A 13 2.00 -3.71 10.98
C ALA A 13 1.95 -3.33 9.50
N VAL A 14 0.93 -2.62 9.06
CA VAL A 14 0.76 -2.25 7.65
C VAL A 14 1.01 -0.75 7.39
N HIS A 15 1.60 -0.06 8.36
CA HIS A 15 2.01 1.35 8.23
C HIS A 15 0.84 2.27 7.86
N THR A 16 -0.27 2.14 8.58
CA THR A 16 -1.43 2.99 8.38
C THR A 16 -2.04 3.40 9.73
N THR A 17 -3.20 4.01 9.71
CA THR A 17 -3.90 4.47 10.91
C THR A 17 -5.06 3.56 11.25
N THR A 18 -5.47 3.58 12.51
CA THR A 18 -6.67 2.83 12.94
C THR A 18 -7.91 3.35 12.24
N GLU A 19 -7.98 4.65 11.96
CA GLU A 19 -9.11 5.23 11.24
C GLU A 19 -9.22 4.68 9.82
N THR A 20 -8.09 4.48 9.13
CA THR A 20 -8.07 3.86 7.82
C THR A 20 -8.63 2.44 7.87
N LEU A 21 -8.23 1.66 8.90
CA LEU A 21 -8.73 0.29 9.03
C LEU A 21 -10.22 0.26 9.34
N ARG A 22 -10.73 1.21 10.13
CA ARG A 22 -12.17 1.33 10.38
C ARG A 22 -12.91 1.65 9.09
N HIS A 23 -12.34 2.52 8.27
CA HIS A 23 -12.91 2.86 6.96
C HIS A 23 -13.00 1.63 6.06
N TYR A 24 -11.92 0.85 5.99
CA TYR A 24 -11.90 -0.39 5.19
C TYR A 24 -12.97 -1.38 5.66
N ASP A 25 -13.20 -1.46 6.96
CA ASP A 25 -14.27 -2.30 7.51
C ASP A 25 -15.65 -1.78 7.05
N ARG A 26 -15.89 -0.49 7.18
CA ARG A 26 -17.17 0.11 6.80
C ARG A 26 -17.52 -0.10 5.33
N ILE A 27 -16.54 0.01 4.44
CA ILE A 27 -16.79 -0.15 2.99
C ILE A 27 -16.69 -1.60 2.53
N GLY A 28 -16.44 -2.53 3.45
CA GLY A 28 -16.35 -3.95 3.12
C GLY A 28 -15.10 -4.36 2.36
N LEU A 29 -14.07 -3.52 2.36
CA LEU A 29 -12.80 -3.82 1.69
C LEU A 29 -11.95 -4.81 2.49
N ALA A 30 -11.86 -4.61 3.80
CA ALA A 30 -11.13 -5.49 4.70
C ALA A 30 -11.80 -5.46 6.06
N LYS A 31 -12.49 -6.55 6.39
CA LYS A 31 -13.17 -6.70 7.68
C LYS A 31 -12.27 -7.45 8.65
N PRO A 32 -12.31 -7.11 9.95
CA PRO A 32 -11.61 -7.91 10.95
C PRO A 32 -12.23 -9.31 11.02
N SER A 33 -11.42 -10.31 11.33
CA SER A 33 -11.92 -11.67 11.49
C SER A 33 -12.88 -11.82 12.68
N LYS A 34 -12.72 -10.94 13.68
CA LYS A 34 -13.57 -10.94 14.86
C LYS A 34 -13.82 -9.52 15.32
N LYS A 35 -15.05 -9.25 15.76
CA LYS A 35 -15.44 -7.98 16.34
C LYS A 35 -16.27 -8.25 17.58
N ASP A 36 -15.88 -7.66 18.71
CA ASP A 36 -16.61 -7.83 19.96
C ASP A 36 -17.88 -6.97 19.92
N GLU A 37 -19.05 -7.59 20.12
CA GLU A 37 -20.33 -6.91 20.03
C GLU A 37 -20.54 -5.88 21.16
N TRP A 38 -19.93 -6.10 22.32
CA TRP A 38 -20.09 -5.22 23.47
C TRP A 38 -19.18 -4.01 23.44
N THR A 39 -17.91 -4.23 23.07
CA THR A 39 -16.88 -3.19 23.10
C THR A 39 -16.61 -2.57 21.73
N ASN A 40 -17.07 -3.22 20.66
CA ASN A 40 -16.74 -2.87 19.26
C ASN A 40 -15.25 -3.02 18.94
N TYR A 41 -14.49 -3.71 19.80
CA TYR A 41 -13.09 -3.98 19.52
C TYR A 41 -12.96 -4.91 18.32
N ARG A 42 -12.04 -4.59 17.44
CA ARG A 42 -11.73 -5.34 16.22
C ARG A 42 -10.47 -6.14 16.41
N TYR A 43 -10.50 -7.39 15.94
CA TYR A 43 -9.37 -8.31 16.03
C TYR A 43 -9.05 -8.85 14.66
N TYR A 44 -7.77 -8.82 14.31
CA TYR A 44 -7.27 -9.19 12.99
C TYR A 44 -6.36 -10.41 13.11
N THR A 45 -6.48 -11.33 12.15
CA THR A 45 -5.59 -12.50 12.04
C THR A 45 -4.39 -12.16 11.16
N GLU A 46 -3.42 -13.08 11.09
CA GLU A 46 -2.30 -12.94 10.17
C GLU A 46 -2.79 -12.84 8.72
N GLN A 47 -3.81 -13.61 8.36
CA GLN A 47 -4.40 -13.53 7.01
C GLN A 47 -5.02 -12.17 6.75
N ASP A 48 -5.64 -11.58 7.75
CA ASP A 48 -6.17 -10.22 7.64
C ASP A 48 -5.04 -9.23 7.39
N ILE A 49 -3.90 -9.41 8.07
CA ILE A 49 -2.72 -8.54 7.87
C ILE A 49 -2.20 -8.67 6.44
N VAL A 50 -2.13 -9.89 5.90
CA VAL A 50 -1.71 -10.11 4.50
C VAL A 50 -2.65 -9.34 3.55
N ARG A 51 -3.96 -9.43 3.77
CA ARG A 51 -4.94 -8.71 2.95
C ARG A 51 -4.75 -7.19 3.05
N LEU A 52 -4.55 -6.67 4.26
CA LEU A 52 -4.31 -5.24 4.48
C LEU A 52 -3.03 -4.78 3.78
N ASN A 53 -1.96 -5.56 3.87
CA ASN A 53 -0.71 -5.25 3.17
C ASN A 53 -0.91 -5.21 1.65
N THR A 54 -1.67 -6.16 1.12
CA THR A 54 -2.00 -6.20 -0.31
C THR A 54 -2.74 -4.94 -0.73
N ILE A 55 -3.75 -4.55 0.04
CA ILE A 55 -4.52 -3.34 -0.23
C ILE A 55 -3.61 -2.11 -0.25
N ARG A 56 -2.75 -1.98 0.77
CA ARG A 56 -1.83 -0.83 0.88
C ARG A 56 -0.86 -0.77 -0.30
N ALA A 57 -0.30 -1.92 -0.68
CA ALA A 57 0.62 -2.00 -1.81
C ALA A 57 -0.06 -1.56 -3.11
N LEU A 58 -1.29 -2.03 -3.35
CA LEU A 58 -2.03 -1.67 -4.55
C LEU A 58 -2.45 -0.19 -4.56
N GLN A 59 -2.75 0.37 -3.39
CA GLN A 59 -3.03 1.81 -3.29
C GLN A 59 -1.81 2.65 -3.68
N LEU A 60 -0.61 2.21 -3.31
CA LEU A 60 0.62 2.89 -3.71
C LEU A 60 0.84 2.86 -5.21
N MET A 61 0.17 1.95 -5.92
CA MET A 61 0.18 1.88 -7.38
C MET A 61 -0.99 2.67 -7.99
N ASP A 62 -1.62 3.51 -7.20
CA ASP A 62 -2.73 4.39 -7.62
C ASP A 62 -3.99 3.65 -8.09
N LEU A 63 -4.19 2.40 -7.64
CA LEU A 63 -5.43 1.70 -7.91
C LEU A 63 -6.54 2.21 -7.00
N PRO A 64 -7.72 2.51 -7.57
CA PRO A 64 -8.88 2.90 -6.75
C PRO A 64 -9.31 1.76 -5.81
N LEU A 65 -9.79 2.12 -4.63
CA LEU A 65 -10.23 1.13 -3.63
C LEU A 65 -11.28 0.17 -4.17
N GLN A 66 -12.16 0.63 -5.04
CA GLN A 66 -13.21 -0.23 -5.63
C GLN A 66 -12.63 -1.31 -6.54
N GLU A 67 -11.59 -0.99 -7.30
CA GLU A 67 -10.91 -1.97 -8.14
C GLU A 67 -10.17 -2.99 -7.30
N ILE A 68 -9.51 -2.52 -6.23
CA ILE A 68 -8.81 -3.41 -5.29
C ILE A 68 -9.81 -4.38 -4.67
N LYS A 69 -10.94 -3.88 -4.20
CA LYS A 69 -11.99 -4.70 -3.62
C LYS A 69 -12.47 -5.77 -4.59
N LYS A 70 -12.72 -5.38 -5.83
CA LYS A 70 -13.18 -6.30 -6.89
C LYS A 70 -12.19 -7.43 -7.11
N VAL A 71 -10.91 -7.12 -7.19
CA VAL A 71 -9.85 -8.12 -7.39
C VAL A 71 -9.77 -9.09 -6.22
N LEU A 72 -9.82 -8.56 -4.99
CA LEU A 72 -9.71 -9.38 -3.78
C LEU A 72 -10.95 -10.25 -3.53
N GLU A 73 -12.04 -9.97 -4.23
CA GLU A 73 -13.26 -10.79 -4.17
C GLU A 73 -13.28 -11.90 -5.24
N TYR A 74 -12.27 -12.01 -6.08
CA TYR A 74 -12.19 -13.12 -7.04
C TYR A 74 -12.11 -14.46 -6.31
N ASP A 75 -12.93 -15.42 -6.74
CA ASP A 75 -12.95 -16.77 -6.20
C ASP A 75 -11.82 -17.64 -6.77
N ASP A 76 -11.07 -17.11 -7.70
CA ASP A 76 -10.04 -17.83 -8.45
C ASP A 76 -8.67 -17.30 -8.06
N LEU A 77 -7.92 -18.12 -7.33
CA LEU A 77 -6.58 -17.74 -6.88
C LEU A 77 -5.62 -17.45 -8.04
N GLU A 78 -5.78 -18.16 -9.17
CA GLU A 78 -4.95 -17.89 -10.34
C GLU A 78 -5.15 -16.47 -10.87
N LYS A 79 -6.40 -16.00 -10.87
CA LYS A 79 -6.71 -14.63 -11.30
C LYS A 79 -6.08 -13.60 -10.38
N ILE A 80 -6.09 -13.86 -9.07
CA ILE A 80 -5.46 -12.96 -8.09
C ILE A 80 -3.96 -12.92 -8.30
N VAL A 81 -3.33 -14.09 -8.47
CA VAL A 81 -1.90 -14.19 -8.74
C VAL A 81 -1.53 -13.46 -10.03
N ASP A 82 -2.29 -13.67 -11.10
CA ASP A 82 -2.03 -12.99 -12.38
C ASP A 82 -2.14 -11.48 -12.24
N PHE A 83 -3.16 -11.00 -11.53
CA PHE A 83 -3.32 -9.56 -11.28
C PHE A 83 -2.13 -8.99 -10.52
N LEU A 84 -1.71 -9.67 -9.46
CA LEU A 84 -0.57 -9.23 -8.65
C LEU A 84 0.73 -9.26 -9.44
N ALA A 85 0.92 -10.25 -10.30
CA ALA A 85 2.08 -10.32 -11.19
C ALA A 85 2.13 -9.12 -12.16
N GLN A 86 0.98 -8.73 -12.70
CA GLN A 86 0.90 -7.55 -13.56
C GLN A 86 1.17 -6.26 -12.79
N ALA A 87 0.68 -6.17 -11.56
CA ALA A 87 0.95 -5.02 -10.69
C ALA A 87 2.45 -4.91 -10.38
N GLU A 88 3.09 -6.04 -10.11
CA GLU A 88 4.54 -6.10 -9.88
C GLU A 88 5.31 -5.61 -11.10
N LYS A 89 4.92 -6.05 -12.29
CA LYS A 89 5.55 -5.61 -13.54
C LYS A 89 5.42 -4.10 -13.74
N ARG A 90 4.24 -3.54 -13.46
CA ARG A 90 4.05 -2.08 -13.52
C ARG A 90 4.90 -1.35 -12.50
N ALA A 91 5.07 -1.92 -11.32
CA ALA A 91 5.93 -1.34 -10.29
C ALA A 91 7.39 -1.28 -10.78
N ASP A 92 7.88 -2.35 -11.41
CA ASP A 92 9.22 -2.39 -11.99
C ASP A 92 9.40 -1.32 -13.07
N GLU A 93 8.40 -1.14 -13.93
CA GLU A 93 8.43 -0.12 -14.97
C GLU A 93 8.47 1.29 -14.37
N LYS A 94 7.71 1.53 -13.29
CA LYS A 94 7.71 2.82 -12.58
C LYS A 94 9.05 3.09 -11.90
N ILE A 95 9.64 2.06 -11.30
CA ILE A 95 10.96 2.18 -10.66
C ILE A 95 12.00 2.60 -11.70
N THR A 96 12.00 1.93 -12.85
CA THR A 96 12.92 2.25 -13.94
C THR A 96 12.72 3.69 -14.43
N ALA A 97 11.47 4.11 -14.64
CA ALA A 97 11.14 5.46 -15.07
C ALA A 97 11.57 6.51 -14.04
N LEU A 98 11.35 6.23 -12.75
CA LEU A 98 11.76 7.14 -11.69
C LEU A 98 13.28 7.24 -11.57
N GLN A 99 13.99 6.14 -11.75
CA GLN A 99 15.47 6.15 -11.78
C GLN A 99 16.00 7.01 -12.91
N TYR A 100 15.38 6.90 -14.08
CA TYR A 100 15.73 7.74 -15.22
C TYR A 100 15.49 9.23 -14.91
N SER A 101 14.31 9.55 -14.38
CA SER A 101 13.96 10.92 -14.01
C SER A 101 14.93 11.47 -12.96
N LYS A 102 15.25 10.67 -11.96
CA LYS A 102 16.19 11.08 -10.90
C LYS A 102 17.55 11.42 -11.48
N ALA A 103 18.05 10.61 -12.41
CA ALA A 103 19.33 10.86 -13.04
C ALA A 103 19.35 12.19 -13.81
N LYS A 104 18.26 12.50 -14.52
CA LYS A 104 18.11 13.78 -15.23
C LYS A 104 18.02 14.95 -14.28
N ILE A 105 17.30 14.80 -13.18
CA ILE A 105 17.20 15.83 -12.14
C ILE A 105 18.57 16.11 -11.52
N GLN A 106 19.33 15.07 -11.24
CA GLN A 106 20.69 15.22 -10.69
C GLN A 106 21.62 16.00 -11.63
N LEU A 107 21.53 15.74 -12.92
CA LEU A 107 22.33 16.49 -13.91
C LEU A 107 21.92 17.97 -13.95
N ALA A 108 20.63 18.25 -13.94
CA ALA A 108 20.13 19.61 -13.91
C ALA A 108 20.56 20.34 -12.65
N LYS A 109 20.42 19.67 -11.51
CA LYS A 109 20.82 20.23 -10.21
C LYS A 109 22.31 20.61 -10.21
N ALA A 110 23.17 19.70 -10.69
CA ALA A 110 24.60 19.95 -10.73
C ALA A 110 24.94 21.16 -11.62
N ASP A 111 24.23 21.30 -12.74
CA ASP A 111 24.43 22.45 -13.64
C ASP A 111 24.05 23.78 -12.95
N TYR A 112 22.92 23.82 -12.30
CA TYR A 112 22.47 25.02 -11.57
C TYR A 112 23.35 25.33 -10.35
N GLU A 113 23.86 24.32 -9.69
CA GLU A 113 24.80 24.52 -8.58
C GLU A 113 26.08 25.19 -9.06
N ARG A 114 26.60 24.78 -10.23
CA ARG A 114 27.78 25.46 -10.84
C ARG A 114 27.49 26.91 -11.12
N LYS A 115 26.33 27.22 -11.72
CA LYS A 115 25.93 28.59 -12.01
C LYS A 115 25.79 29.43 -10.75
N LEU A 116 25.26 28.84 -9.70
CA LEU A 116 25.13 29.52 -8.41
C LEU A 116 26.48 29.87 -7.82
N GLN A 117 27.46 28.96 -7.86
CA GLN A 117 28.82 29.22 -7.43
C GLN A 117 29.47 30.34 -8.20
N MET A 118 29.26 30.40 -9.53
CA MET A 118 29.81 31.46 -10.39
C MET A 118 29.26 32.83 -9.98
N GLN A 119 28.01 32.92 -9.51
CA GLN A 119 27.44 34.19 -9.07
C GLN A 119 28.01 34.65 -7.72
N GLN A 120 28.55 33.74 -6.93
CA GLN A 120 29.09 34.05 -5.61
C GLN A 120 30.56 34.47 -5.63
N THR A 121 31.21 34.34 -6.75
CA THR A 121 32.59 34.80 -6.94
C THR A 121 32.63 36.17 -7.68
#